data_6a6a8f7c4345f7ee454673f5c28860e1
#
_entry.id   6a6a8f7c4345f7ee454673f5c28860e1
#
_cell.length_a   1.000
_cell.length_b   1.000
_cell.length_c   1.000
_cell.angle_alpha   90.00
_cell.angle_beta   90.00
_cell.angle_gamma   90.00
#
_symmetry.space_group_name_H-M   'P 1'
#
loop_
_entity.id
_entity.type
_entity.pdbx_description
1 polymer ?
#
loop_
_entity_poly.entity_id
_entity_poly.type
_entity_poly.pdbx_seq_one_letter_code
_entity_poly.pdbx_strand_id
1 'polypeptide(L)'
;MFDPIDIVSSQLDLLILDRSNTRFSRYDTQLNLIYSISLLINHEALFPTLMSLDSRGRNYIYSPDTHEIYRTESNSDRLRRFIDLNTYPFAENCVASMRFGQNDGIAILFDCTNELHLLSRTGQLERRFKVDIEKPNIILPFIQTWLILNRNGDIQFLEENPFVLPMKGSVIKDALIDEDFLHVLTEDELIIFDINVYQ
;
A
#
# COMPACT_ATOMS: atom_id res chain seq x y z
N MET A 1 -16.89 -12.33 13.35
CA MET A 1 -16.74 -10.87 13.52
C MET A 1 -16.09 -10.35 12.25
N PHE A 2 -16.40 -9.16 11.79
CA PHE A 2 -15.74 -8.55 10.62
C PHE A 2 -14.63 -7.61 11.13
N ASP A 3 -13.41 -7.74 10.59
CA ASP A 3 -12.24 -6.95 11.01
C ASP A 3 -11.49 -6.50 9.74
N PRO A 4 -12.02 -5.46 9.04
CA PRO A 4 -11.39 -4.92 7.86
C PRO A 4 -10.11 -4.18 8.28
N ILE A 5 -8.98 -4.57 7.70
CA ILE A 5 -7.68 -4.00 8.01
C ILE A 5 -7.10 -3.18 6.87
N ASP A 6 -7.57 -3.41 5.64
CA ASP A 6 -7.17 -2.64 4.46
C ASP A 6 -8.29 -2.62 3.42
N ILE A 7 -8.40 -1.53 2.68
CA ILE A 7 -9.39 -1.32 1.64
C ILE A 7 -8.68 -0.72 0.43
N VAL A 8 -8.88 -1.34 -0.73
CA VAL A 8 -8.33 -0.84 -1.99
C VAL A 8 -9.46 -0.72 -3.00
N SER A 9 -9.51 0.40 -3.71
CA SER A 9 -10.47 0.62 -4.79
C SER A 9 -9.81 0.56 -6.16
N SER A 10 -10.54 0.05 -7.13
CA SER A 10 -10.29 0.26 -8.55
C SER A 10 -11.44 1.09 -9.13
N GLN A 11 -11.39 1.43 -10.41
CA GLN A 11 -12.48 2.20 -11.06
C GLN A 11 -13.86 1.51 -10.97
N LEU A 12 -13.90 0.20 -10.84
CA LEU A 12 -15.13 -0.60 -10.93
C LEU A 12 -15.43 -1.40 -9.65
N ASP A 13 -14.47 -1.50 -8.72
CA ASP A 13 -14.57 -2.45 -7.63
C ASP A 13 -13.96 -1.91 -6.33
N LEU A 14 -14.47 -2.40 -5.23
CA LEU A 14 -13.94 -2.23 -3.89
C LEU A 14 -13.46 -3.57 -3.36
N LEU A 15 -12.21 -3.64 -2.91
CA LEU A 15 -11.65 -4.82 -2.28
C LEU A 15 -11.43 -4.54 -0.80
N ILE A 16 -11.86 -5.49 0.02
CA ILE A 16 -11.74 -5.40 1.48
C ILE A 16 -10.96 -6.60 1.98
N LEU A 17 -9.89 -6.33 2.71
CA LEU A 17 -9.10 -7.32 3.41
C LEU A 17 -9.67 -7.52 4.82
N ASP A 18 -10.21 -8.71 5.09
CA ASP A 18 -10.83 -9.06 6.37
C ASP A 18 -9.99 -10.11 7.10
N ARG A 19 -9.25 -9.65 8.10
CA ARG A 19 -8.33 -10.50 8.87
C ARG A 19 -9.06 -11.55 9.70
N SER A 20 -10.13 -11.18 10.39
CA SER A 20 -10.86 -12.10 11.26
C SER A 20 -11.48 -13.29 10.52
N ASN A 21 -11.83 -13.11 9.27
CA ASN A 21 -12.38 -14.17 8.42
C ASN A 21 -11.34 -14.75 7.47
N THR A 22 -10.08 -14.35 7.57
CA THR A 22 -8.97 -14.83 6.75
C THR A 22 -9.34 -14.86 5.27
N ARG A 23 -9.82 -13.73 4.76
CA ARG A 23 -10.27 -13.58 3.38
C ARG A 23 -10.08 -12.16 2.86
N PHE A 24 -10.05 -12.01 1.55
CA PHE A 24 -10.44 -10.74 0.95
C PHE A 24 -11.71 -10.90 0.12
N SER A 25 -12.48 -9.84 0.04
CA SER A 25 -13.76 -9.80 -0.66
C SER A 25 -13.78 -8.66 -1.65
N ARG A 26 -14.32 -8.92 -2.85
CA ARG A 26 -14.49 -7.93 -3.91
C ARG A 26 -15.96 -7.57 -4.06
N TYR A 27 -16.23 -6.30 -4.10
CA TYR A 27 -17.57 -5.72 -4.25
C TYR A 27 -17.64 -4.84 -5.49
N ASP A 28 -18.78 -4.78 -6.12
CA ASP A 28 -19.04 -3.80 -7.18
C ASP A 28 -19.27 -2.38 -6.61
N THR A 29 -19.48 -1.40 -7.49
CA THR A 29 -19.76 0.00 -7.12
C THR A 29 -21.08 0.18 -6.37
N GLN A 30 -21.96 -0.81 -6.38
CA GLN A 30 -23.23 -0.85 -5.62
C GLN A 30 -23.10 -1.60 -4.30
N LEU A 31 -21.86 -2.02 -3.94
CA LEU A 31 -21.53 -2.82 -2.76
C LEU A 31 -22.14 -4.23 -2.76
N ASN A 32 -22.46 -4.78 -3.92
CA ASN A 32 -22.81 -6.19 -4.02
C ASN A 32 -21.52 -7.02 -4.02
N LEU A 33 -21.50 -8.11 -3.25
CA LEU A 33 -20.38 -9.03 -3.23
C LEU A 33 -20.25 -9.73 -4.58
N ILE A 34 -19.10 -9.58 -5.23
CA ILE A 34 -18.77 -10.29 -6.48
C ILE A 34 -18.18 -11.64 -6.15
N TYR A 35 -17.13 -11.68 -5.31
CA TYR A 35 -16.53 -12.92 -4.81
C TYR A 35 -15.73 -12.70 -3.52
N SER A 36 -15.40 -13.80 -2.85
CA SER A 36 -14.44 -13.84 -1.73
C SER A 36 -13.40 -14.91 -1.97
N ILE A 37 -12.17 -14.64 -1.58
CA ILE A 37 -11.05 -15.58 -1.65
C ILE A 37 -10.53 -15.82 -0.23
N SER A 38 -10.40 -17.08 0.15
CA SER A 38 -9.74 -17.47 1.40
C SER A 38 -8.23 -17.24 1.32
N LEU A 39 -7.69 -16.65 2.37
CA LEU A 39 -6.26 -16.38 2.53
C LEU A 39 -5.57 -17.59 3.16
N LEU A 40 -5.56 -18.68 2.41
CA LEU A 40 -4.93 -19.94 2.83
C LEU A 40 -3.82 -20.32 1.86
N ILE A 41 -2.66 -20.65 2.39
CA ILE A 41 -1.55 -21.25 1.64
C ILE A 41 -1.23 -22.59 2.27
N ASN A 42 -1.27 -23.68 1.50
CA ASN A 42 -1.04 -25.04 1.98
C ASN A 42 -1.89 -25.42 3.20
N HIS A 43 -3.14 -24.93 3.26
CA HIS A 43 -4.08 -25.10 4.38
C HIS A 43 -3.75 -24.29 5.65
N GLU A 44 -2.74 -23.45 5.63
CA GLU A 44 -2.40 -22.54 6.71
C GLU A 44 -2.97 -21.14 6.45
N ALA A 45 -3.50 -20.50 7.49
CA ALA A 45 -4.05 -19.15 7.38
C ALA A 45 -2.92 -18.13 7.28
N LEU A 46 -3.04 -17.19 6.34
CA LEU A 46 -2.21 -16.00 6.28
C LEU A 46 -2.82 -14.88 7.14
N PHE A 47 -1.96 -14.07 7.73
CA PHE A 47 -2.34 -12.89 8.52
C PHE A 47 -1.84 -11.59 7.85
N PRO A 48 -2.37 -11.26 6.67
CA PRO A 48 -1.89 -10.10 5.92
C PRO A 48 -2.23 -8.80 6.63
N THR A 49 -1.44 -7.77 6.33
CA THR A 49 -1.63 -6.42 6.86
C THR A 49 -1.80 -5.36 5.77
N LEU A 50 -1.37 -5.65 4.55
CA LEU A 50 -1.43 -4.71 3.44
C LEU A 50 -1.97 -5.39 2.18
N MET A 51 -2.71 -4.62 1.38
CA MET A 51 -3.18 -5.03 0.08
C MET A 51 -2.94 -3.91 -0.95
N SER A 52 -2.65 -4.27 -2.19
CA SER A 52 -2.52 -3.32 -3.28
C SER A 52 -2.93 -3.94 -4.61
N LEU A 53 -3.27 -3.10 -5.58
CA LEU A 53 -3.64 -3.49 -6.94
C LEU A 53 -2.61 -3.00 -7.94
N ASP A 54 -2.33 -3.82 -8.96
CA ASP A 54 -1.62 -3.34 -10.15
C ASP A 54 -2.61 -2.79 -11.20
N SER A 55 -2.07 -2.25 -12.30
CA SER A 55 -2.87 -1.66 -13.39
C SER A 55 -3.83 -2.65 -14.05
N ARG A 56 -3.62 -3.96 -13.90
CA ARG A 56 -4.45 -5.03 -14.43
C ARG A 56 -5.50 -5.54 -13.45
N GLY A 57 -5.60 -4.91 -12.28
CA GLY A 57 -6.51 -5.30 -11.20
C GLY A 57 -6.15 -6.63 -10.53
N ARG A 58 -4.88 -7.06 -10.58
CA ARG A 58 -4.41 -8.20 -9.79
C ARG A 58 -4.14 -7.73 -8.38
N ASN A 59 -4.57 -8.54 -7.41
CA ASN A 59 -4.38 -8.24 -6.00
C ASN A 59 -3.03 -8.76 -5.53
N TYR A 60 -2.36 -7.96 -4.72
CA TYR A 60 -1.14 -8.31 -4.03
C TYR A 60 -1.34 -8.08 -2.54
N ILE A 61 -0.94 -9.05 -1.75
CA ILE A 61 -1.18 -9.09 -0.30
C ILE A 61 0.15 -9.36 0.38
N TYR A 62 0.53 -8.48 1.30
CA TYR A 62 1.71 -8.69 2.15
C TYR A 62 1.29 -9.33 3.48
N SER A 63 2.03 -10.36 3.89
CA SER A 63 1.84 -11.07 5.15
C SER A 63 3.13 -11.02 5.98
N PRO A 64 3.12 -10.33 7.14
CA PRO A 64 4.32 -10.15 7.96
C PRO A 64 4.76 -11.43 8.67
N ASP A 65 3.86 -12.38 8.92
CA ASP A 65 4.16 -13.68 9.52
C ASP A 65 5.08 -14.54 8.65
N THR A 66 4.92 -14.48 7.33
CA THR A 66 5.80 -15.16 6.37
C THR A 66 6.86 -14.24 5.78
N HIS A 67 6.70 -12.92 5.91
CA HIS A 67 7.49 -11.89 5.25
C HIS A 67 7.50 -12.06 3.72
N GLU A 68 6.33 -12.35 3.15
CA GLU A 68 6.13 -12.61 1.73
C GLU A 68 5.00 -11.76 1.16
N ILE A 69 5.08 -11.52 -0.15
CA ILE A 69 4.00 -10.91 -0.93
C ILE A 69 3.38 -12.01 -1.79
N TYR A 70 2.08 -12.16 -1.69
CA TYR A 70 1.27 -13.08 -2.47
C TYR A 70 0.47 -12.35 -3.52
N ARG A 71 0.16 -13.03 -4.61
CA ARG A 71 -0.63 -12.49 -5.72
C ARG A 71 -1.80 -13.42 -6.05
N THR A 72 -2.94 -12.84 -6.39
CA THR A 72 -4.03 -13.60 -7.01
C THR A 72 -3.77 -13.76 -8.50
N GLU A 73 -4.09 -14.91 -9.03
CA GLU A 73 -4.12 -15.13 -10.48
C GLU A 73 -5.44 -14.60 -11.06
N SER A 74 -5.39 -14.00 -12.25
CA SER A 74 -6.50 -13.26 -12.88
C SER A 74 -7.81 -14.05 -13.06
N ASN A 75 -7.76 -15.39 -13.03
CA ASN A 75 -8.93 -16.27 -13.20
C ASN A 75 -8.95 -17.41 -12.18
N SER A 76 -8.38 -17.21 -11.00
CA SER A 76 -8.24 -18.25 -10.00
C SER A 76 -8.47 -17.67 -8.60
N ASP A 77 -9.19 -18.43 -7.78
CA ASP A 77 -9.37 -18.15 -6.35
C ASP A 77 -8.12 -18.51 -5.53
N ARG A 78 -6.97 -18.67 -6.19
CA ARG A 78 -5.74 -19.11 -5.53
C ARG A 78 -4.75 -17.99 -5.39
N LEU A 79 -4.21 -17.88 -4.18
CA LEU A 79 -3.03 -17.09 -3.90
C LEU A 79 -1.77 -17.87 -4.32
N ARG A 80 -0.82 -17.15 -4.89
CA ARG A 80 0.53 -17.67 -5.15
C ARG A 80 1.56 -16.73 -4.59
N ARG A 81 2.62 -17.27 -4.01
CA ARG A 81 3.79 -16.49 -3.63
C ARG A 81 4.33 -15.75 -4.85
N PHE A 82 4.53 -14.46 -4.69
CA PHE A 82 5.06 -13.59 -5.73
C PHE A 82 6.46 -13.09 -5.40
N ILE A 83 6.68 -12.60 -4.17
CA ILE A 83 7.97 -12.15 -3.67
C ILE A 83 8.19 -12.77 -2.30
N ASP A 84 9.39 -13.30 -2.09
CA ASP A 84 9.89 -13.71 -0.79
C ASP A 84 10.90 -12.66 -0.31
N LEU A 85 10.46 -11.77 0.59
CA LEU A 85 11.29 -10.69 1.10
C LEU A 85 12.43 -11.21 2.00
N ASN A 86 12.33 -12.43 2.53
CA ASN A 86 13.42 -13.04 3.30
C ASN A 86 14.68 -13.28 2.44
N THR A 87 14.53 -13.34 1.12
CA THR A 87 15.65 -13.48 0.19
C THR A 87 16.36 -12.18 -0.15
N TYR A 88 15.81 -11.04 0.27
CA TYR A 88 16.39 -9.73 0.04
C TYR A 88 17.28 -9.34 1.22
N PRO A 89 18.58 -9.15 1.02
CA PRO A 89 19.53 -8.92 2.11
C PRO A 89 19.32 -7.60 2.86
N PHE A 90 18.42 -6.76 2.38
CA PHE A 90 18.12 -5.43 2.92
C PHE A 90 16.65 -5.25 3.33
N ALA A 91 15.83 -6.28 3.20
CA ALA A 91 14.44 -6.20 3.60
C ALA A 91 14.31 -6.56 5.08
N GLU A 92 13.81 -5.61 5.86
CA GLU A 92 13.48 -5.80 7.26
C GLU A 92 12.00 -6.15 7.41
N ASN A 93 11.63 -6.84 8.47
CA ASN A 93 10.23 -7.21 8.72
C ASN A 93 9.43 -6.04 9.33
N CYS A 94 9.43 -4.89 8.65
CA CYS A 94 8.76 -3.64 9.06
C CYS A 94 8.16 -2.92 7.84
N VAL A 95 7.49 -3.67 6.97
CA VAL A 95 6.80 -3.08 5.81
C VAL A 95 5.61 -2.26 6.31
N ALA A 96 5.68 -0.96 6.11
CA ALA A 96 4.64 0.00 6.49
C ALA A 96 3.64 0.26 5.38
N SER A 97 4.09 0.23 4.12
CA SER A 97 3.23 0.48 2.96
C SER A 97 3.76 -0.24 1.72
N MET A 98 2.84 -0.62 0.85
CA MET A 98 3.12 -1.23 -0.45
C MET A 98 2.16 -0.67 -1.49
N ARG A 99 2.69 -0.15 -2.61
CA ARG A 99 1.86 0.40 -3.70
C ARG A 99 2.47 0.08 -5.06
N PHE A 100 1.62 0.08 -6.09
CA PHE A 100 2.03 -0.04 -7.49
C PHE A 100 2.07 1.32 -8.16
N GLY A 101 3.14 1.58 -8.90
CA GLY A 101 3.28 2.74 -9.78
C GLY A 101 2.65 2.51 -11.15
N GLN A 102 2.69 3.54 -11.99
CA GLN A 102 2.09 3.53 -13.34
C GLN A 102 2.61 2.40 -14.26
N ASN A 103 3.84 1.93 -14.06
CA ASN A 103 4.48 0.87 -14.86
C ASN A 103 4.40 -0.51 -14.20
N ASP A 104 3.48 -0.71 -13.26
CA ASP A 104 3.39 -1.92 -12.43
C ASP A 104 4.68 -2.22 -11.63
N GLY A 105 5.58 -1.25 -11.48
CA GLY A 105 6.67 -1.32 -10.52
C GLY A 105 6.11 -1.24 -9.10
N ILE A 106 6.78 -1.92 -8.16
CA ILE A 106 6.31 -2.03 -6.79
C ILE A 106 7.17 -1.14 -5.91
N ALA A 107 6.55 -0.28 -5.12
CA ALA A 107 7.21 0.46 -4.07
C ALA A 107 6.87 -0.17 -2.71
N ILE A 108 7.88 -0.46 -1.91
CA ILE A 108 7.75 -1.01 -0.56
C ILE A 108 8.48 -0.07 0.41
N LEU A 109 7.76 0.42 1.39
CA LEU A 109 8.24 1.33 2.42
C LEU A 109 8.53 0.55 3.70
N PHE A 110 9.74 0.71 4.23
CA PHE A 110 10.19 0.12 5.49
C PHE A 110 10.35 1.23 6.54
N ASP A 111 9.50 1.25 7.54
CA ASP A 111 9.46 2.33 8.55
C ASP A 111 10.59 2.25 9.58
N CYS A 112 11.11 1.07 9.87
CA CYS A 112 12.20 0.89 10.82
C CYS A 112 13.57 1.34 10.28
N THR A 113 13.75 1.33 8.96
CA THR A 113 14.99 1.76 8.29
C THR A 113 14.84 3.11 7.60
N ASN A 114 13.61 3.65 7.48
CA ASN A 114 13.26 4.79 6.66
C ASN A 114 13.76 4.61 5.23
N GLU A 115 13.46 3.48 4.61
CA GLU A 115 13.86 3.19 3.24
C GLU A 115 12.65 2.88 2.36
N LEU A 116 12.71 3.38 1.12
CA LEU A 116 11.82 3.01 0.04
C LEU A 116 12.57 2.10 -0.93
N HIS A 117 12.04 0.90 -1.14
CA HIS A 117 12.56 -0.03 -2.14
C HIS A 117 11.65 -0.04 -3.36
N LEU A 118 12.23 0.19 -4.53
CA LEU A 118 11.54 0.06 -5.80
C LEU A 118 11.92 -1.27 -6.44
N LEU A 119 10.90 -2.05 -6.77
CA LEU A 119 11.02 -3.34 -7.42
C LEU A 119 10.38 -3.29 -8.79
N SER A 120 10.91 -4.06 -9.73
CA SER A 120 10.29 -4.27 -11.04
C SER A 120 8.93 -4.98 -10.90
N ARG A 121 8.15 -4.98 -11.98
CA ARG A 121 6.90 -5.75 -12.08
C ARG A 121 7.06 -7.27 -11.87
N THR A 122 8.28 -7.76 -11.88
CA THR A 122 8.62 -9.18 -11.62
C THR A 122 9.12 -9.41 -10.19
N GLY A 123 9.18 -8.36 -9.38
CA GLY A 123 9.62 -8.42 -8.00
C GLY A 123 11.12 -8.30 -7.80
N GLN A 124 11.92 -7.96 -8.81
CA GLN A 124 13.37 -7.77 -8.66
C GLN A 124 13.65 -6.37 -8.10
N LEU A 125 14.51 -6.27 -7.09
CA LEU A 125 14.94 -5.00 -6.53
C LEU A 125 15.72 -4.20 -7.58
N GLU A 126 15.25 -2.99 -7.89
CA GLU A 126 15.87 -2.08 -8.85
C GLU A 126 16.63 -0.95 -8.15
N ARG A 127 16.02 -0.32 -7.17
CA ARG A 127 16.60 0.84 -6.47
C ARG A 127 16.19 0.87 -5.01
N ARG A 128 17.02 1.51 -4.20
CA ARG A 128 16.74 1.82 -2.78
C ARG A 128 16.97 3.30 -2.55
N PHE A 129 16.09 3.90 -1.79
CA PHE A 129 16.16 5.30 -1.42
C PHE A 129 16.04 5.46 0.09
N LYS A 130 16.86 6.33 0.65
CA LYS A 130 16.68 6.80 2.01
C LYS A 130 15.55 7.83 2.02
N VAL A 131 14.67 7.72 3.00
CA VAL A 131 13.58 8.67 3.25
C VAL A 131 13.98 9.53 4.44
N ASP A 132 13.91 10.85 4.30
CA ASP A 132 14.42 11.80 5.30
C ASP A 132 13.36 12.20 6.35
N ILE A 133 12.12 11.73 6.21
CA ILE A 133 11.07 11.90 7.24
C ILE A 133 11.13 10.75 8.24
N GLU A 134 10.78 11.03 9.51
CA GLU A 134 10.77 10.02 10.55
C GLU A 134 9.51 9.15 10.48
N LYS A 135 9.69 7.83 10.64
CA LYS A 135 8.61 6.84 10.66
C LYS A 135 7.62 7.01 9.49
N PRO A 136 8.11 7.00 8.25
CA PRO A 136 7.25 7.09 7.09
C PRO A 136 6.31 5.88 7.05
N ASN A 137 5.03 6.08 6.76
CA ASN A 137 4.06 4.98 6.82
C ASN A 137 3.07 4.94 5.65
N ILE A 138 3.07 5.94 4.80
CA ILE A 138 2.22 5.98 3.60
C ILE A 138 3.10 6.30 2.40
N ILE A 139 2.90 5.58 1.31
CA ILE A 139 3.46 5.91 -0.01
C ILE A 139 2.33 6.01 -1.02
N LEU A 140 2.43 7.00 -1.89
CA LEU A 140 1.46 7.23 -2.96
C LEU A 140 2.20 7.42 -4.29
N PRO A 141 1.75 6.79 -5.37
CA PRO A 141 2.29 7.08 -6.70
C PRO A 141 1.85 8.48 -7.14
N PHE A 142 2.78 9.29 -7.63
CA PHE A 142 2.49 10.64 -8.12
C PHE A 142 3.27 10.91 -9.40
N ILE A 143 2.57 11.09 -10.53
CA ILE A 143 3.16 11.31 -11.86
C ILE A 143 4.25 10.27 -12.15
N GLN A 144 5.53 10.64 -12.12
CA GLN A 144 6.68 9.76 -12.34
C GLN A 144 7.53 9.55 -11.07
N THR A 145 7.02 9.97 -9.91
CA THR A 145 7.70 9.90 -8.62
C THR A 145 6.81 9.28 -7.55
N TRP A 146 7.26 9.32 -6.32
CA TRP A 146 6.55 8.82 -5.15
C TRP A 146 6.43 9.92 -4.12
N LEU A 147 5.26 10.03 -3.54
CA LEU A 147 5.00 10.86 -2.39
C LEU A 147 5.01 9.99 -1.15
N ILE A 148 5.78 10.37 -0.15
CA ILE A 148 5.94 9.65 1.11
C ILE A 148 5.42 10.55 2.23
N LEU A 149 4.63 10.00 3.15
CA LEU A 149 4.09 10.72 4.29
C LEU A 149 4.31 9.93 5.57
N ASN A 150 4.33 10.66 6.70
CA ASN A 150 4.12 10.07 8.01
C ASN A 150 2.79 10.53 8.63
N ARG A 151 2.45 9.98 9.79
CA ARG A 151 1.21 10.29 10.48
C ARG A 151 1.14 11.72 11.03
N ASN A 152 2.26 12.41 11.15
CA ASN A 152 2.35 13.77 11.69
C ASN A 152 2.18 14.86 10.62
N GLY A 153 2.15 14.47 9.34
CA GLY A 153 2.04 15.39 8.22
C GLY A 153 3.39 15.82 7.63
N ASP A 154 4.50 15.18 8.03
CA ASP A 154 5.74 15.32 7.28
C ASP A 154 5.58 14.59 5.96
N ILE A 155 5.99 15.23 4.88
CA ILE A 155 5.81 14.75 3.52
C ILE A 155 7.08 14.97 2.72
N GLN A 156 7.38 14.05 1.82
CA GLN A 156 8.54 14.11 0.95
C GLN A 156 8.20 13.57 -0.44
N PHE A 157 8.50 14.33 -1.48
CA PHE A 157 8.63 13.74 -2.81
C PHE A 157 9.97 13.00 -2.87
N LEU A 158 9.97 11.86 -3.53
CA LEU A 158 11.18 11.05 -3.63
C LEU A 158 12.33 11.86 -4.25
N GLU A 159 13.51 11.82 -3.61
CA GLU A 159 14.71 12.56 -3.97
C GLU A 159 14.62 14.10 -3.77
N GLU A 160 13.58 14.59 -3.07
CA GLU A 160 13.44 16.00 -2.72
C GLU A 160 13.51 16.23 -1.20
N ASN A 161 13.60 17.49 -0.79
CA ASN A 161 13.60 17.84 0.63
C ASN A 161 12.21 17.65 1.23
N PRO A 162 12.11 17.16 2.48
CA PRO A 162 10.83 17.05 3.16
C PRO A 162 10.26 18.43 3.54
N PHE A 163 8.95 18.50 3.63
CA PHE A 163 8.20 19.65 4.16
C PHE A 163 7.04 19.17 5.03
N VAL A 164 6.35 20.09 5.71
CA VAL A 164 5.27 19.74 6.64
C VAL A 164 3.94 20.29 6.14
N LEU A 165 2.93 19.40 6.07
CA LEU A 165 1.56 19.82 5.80
C LEU A 165 0.98 20.59 6.99
N PRO A 166 0.16 21.64 6.75
CA PRO A 166 -0.45 22.43 7.82
C PRO A 166 -1.64 21.68 8.50
N MET A 167 -1.35 20.57 9.16
CA MET A 167 -2.34 19.63 9.72
C MET A 167 -2.98 20.08 11.04
N LYS A 168 -2.57 21.19 11.64
CA LYS A 168 -3.07 21.72 12.93
C LYS A 168 -3.07 20.71 14.08
N GLY A 169 -2.16 19.72 14.05
CA GLY A 169 -2.02 18.68 15.06
C GLY A 169 -2.89 17.45 14.84
N SER A 170 -3.66 17.36 13.75
CA SER A 170 -4.41 16.16 13.39
C SER A 170 -3.47 15.03 12.94
N VAL A 171 -3.83 13.79 13.26
CA VAL A 171 -3.05 12.59 12.90
C VAL A 171 -3.60 11.98 11.63
N ILE A 172 -2.75 11.78 10.64
CA ILE A 172 -3.12 11.14 9.37
C ILE A 172 -3.42 9.65 9.60
N LYS A 173 -4.58 9.22 9.16
CA LYS A 173 -5.01 7.82 9.16
C LYS A 173 -4.73 7.16 7.81
N ASP A 174 -5.05 7.87 6.73
CA ASP A 174 -4.82 7.42 5.36
C ASP A 174 -4.73 8.61 4.41
N ALA A 175 -4.21 8.40 3.22
CA ALA A 175 -4.15 9.42 2.18
C ALA A 175 -4.26 8.79 0.78
N LEU A 176 -4.73 9.58 -0.17
CA LEU A 176 -4.74 9.24 -1.59
C LEU A 176 -4.46 10.48 -2.43
N ILE A 177 -4.00 10.26 -3.65
CA ILE A 177 -3.86 11.30 -4.66
C ILE A 177 -4.92 11.07 -5.74
N ASP A 178 -5.65 12.12 -6.06
CA ASP A 178 -6.58 12.18 -7.19
C ASP A 178 -6.22 13.41 -8.02
N GLU A 179 -5.77 13.17 -9.25
CA GLU A 179 -5.19 14.20 -10.12
C GLU A 179 -4.05 14.97 -9.41
N ASP A 180 -4.25 16.25 -9.16
CA ASP A 180 -3.31 17.17 -8.52
C ASP A 180 -3.62 17.41 -7.03
N PHE A 181 -4.55 16.67 -6.47
CA PHE A 181 -5.01 16.84 -5.10
C PHE A 181 -4.60 15.68 -4.20
N LEU A 182 -3.98 16.00 -3.07
CA LEU A 182 -3.73 15.09 -1.99
C LEU A 182 -4.91 15.15 -1.01
N HIS A 183 -5.63 14.06 -0.91
CA HIS A 183 -6.71 13.87 0.05
C HIS A 183 -6.14 13.17 1.28
N VAL A 184 -6.25 13.79 2.43
CA VAL A 184 -5.74 13.29 3.71
C VAL A 184 -6.89 13.04 4.66
N LEU A 185 -7.05 11.81 5.10
CA LEU A 185 -8.04 11.40 6.07
C LEU A 185 -7.42 11.46 7.48
N THR A 186 -8.08 12.14 8.39
CA THR A 186 -7.77 12.15 9.82
C THR A 186 -8.85 11.42 10.62
N GLU A 187 -8.86 11.53 11.94
CA GLU A 187 -9.95 11.01 12.76
C GLU A 187 -11.27 11.78 12.53
N ASP A 188 -11.18 13.09 12.32
CA ASP A 188 -12.32 13.98 12.38
C ASP A 188 -12.69 14.59 11.03
N GLU A 189 -11.79 14.61 10.06
CA GLU A 189 -11.97 15.36 8.82
C GLU A 189 -11.24 14.75 7.62
N LEU A 190 -11.70 15.09 6.43
CA LEU A 190 -11.00 14.92 5.16
C LEU A 190 -10.44 16.28 4.73
N ILE A 191 -9.12 16.38 4.61
CA ILE A 191 -8.42 17.59 4.21
C ILE A 191 -7.92 17.40 2.79
N ILE A 192 -8.06 18.42 1.95
CA ILE A 192 -7.62 18.38 0.54
C ILE A 192 -6.55 19.46 0.34
N PHE A 193 -5.40 19.04 -0.17
CA PHE A 193 -4.27 19.90 -0.50
C PHE A 193 -4.03 19.88 -2.02
N ASP A 194 -3.82 21.05 -2.61
CA ASP A 194 -3.28 21.15 -3.98
C ASP A 194 -1.77 20.90 -3.93
N ILE A 195 -1.33 19.79 -4.52
CA ILE A 195 0.08 19.39 -4.45
C ILE A 195 0.98 20.19 -5.40
N ASN A 196 0.45 20.85 -6.40
CA ASN A 196 1.24 21.68 -7.31
C ASN A 196 1.85 22.92 -6.60
N VAL A 197 1.29 23.31 -5.47
CA VAL A 197 1.79 24.43 -4.65
C VAL A 197 3.12 24.09 -3.97
N TYR A 198 3.44 22.79 -3.87
CA TYR A 198 4.59 22.27 -3.13
C TYR A 198 5.72 21.72 -4.02
N GLN A 199 5.60 21.87 -5.35
CA GLN A 199 6.61 21.50 -6.33
C GLN A 199 7.58 22.61 -6.68
#